data_846288d8ecd16bbde7edcaabbedda94f
#
_entry.id   846288d8ecd16bbde7edcaabbedda94f
#
_cell.length_a   1.000
_cell.length_b   1.000
_cell.length_c   1.000
_cell.angle_alpha   90.00
_cell.angle_beta   90.00
_cell.angle_gamma   90.00
#
_symmetry.space_group_name_H-M   'P 1'
#
loop_
_entity.id
_entity.type
_entity.pdbx_description
1 polymer ?
#
loop_
_entity_poly.entity_id
_entity_poly.type
_entity_poly.pdbx_seq_one_letter_code
_entity_poly.pdbx_strand_id
1 'polypeptide(L)'
;MRLLIHTDGAARGNPGPAGAGAVLRDASDGTVVAEIAEGLGRATNNVAEWTAVQLALEEALRLGATRVDLRMDSELVARQITGIYRVKHPDLKPIHAAVMRLLGRLEGYTVGHVPRELNREADRLSNVAIDGNPDRHRSTDPRPA
;
A
#
# COMPACT_ATOMS: atom_id res chain seq x y z
N MET A 1 4.34 13.91 11.78
CA MET A 1 3.06 13.72 11.09
C MET A 1 2.68 12.24 11.14
N ARG A 2 1.43 11.97 11.42
CA ARG A 2 0.89 10.61 11.44
C ARG A 2 -0.09 10.43 10.29
N LEU A 3 0.08 9.38 9.51
CA LEU A 3 -0.80 9.08 8.38
C LEU A 3 -1.60 7.80 8.62
N LEU A 4 -2.86 7.83 8.23
CA LEU A 4 -3.69 6.64 8.11
C LEU A 4 -3.67 6.22 6.65
N ILE A 5 -3.27 4.98 6.39
CA ILE A 5 -3.03 4.49 5.04
C ILE A 5 -3.87 3.25 4.78
N HIS A 6 -4.65 3.29 3.70
CA HIS A 6 -5.37 2.13 3.19
C HIS A 6 -4.68 1.68 1.91
N THR A 7 -4.38 0.38 1.81
CA THR A 7 -3.73 -0.19 0.63
C THR A 7 -4.53 -1.36 0.07
N ASP A 8 -4.41 -1.55 -1.23
CA ASP A 8 -4.97 -2.72 -1.90
C ASP A 8 -4.16 -3.04 -3.15
N GLY A 9 -4.09 -4.31 -3.48
CA GLY A 9 -3.50 -4.78 -4.73
C GLY A 9 -4.43 -5.80 -5.36
N ALA A 10 -4.51 -5.78 -6.68
CA ALA A 10 -5.39 -6.67 -7.42
C ALA A 10 -4.69 -7.22 -8.65
N ALA A 11 -5.02 -8.46 -9.00
CA ALA A 11 -4.58 -9.07 -10.24
C ALA A 11 -5.80 -9.74 -10.90
N ARG A 12 -5.96 -9.53 -12.20
CA ARG A 12 -7.03 -10.17 -12.98
C ARG A 12 -6.49 -11.46 -13.58
N GLY A 13 -6.54 -12.52 -12.79
CA GLY A 13 -5.82 -13.75 -13.00
C GLY A 13 -4.65 -13.80 -12.00
N ASN A 14 -4.13 -14.98 -11.74
CA ASN A 14 -3.10 -15.14 -10.71
C ASN A 14 -1.96 -16.04 -11.23
N PRO A 15 -1.00 -15.48 -12.01
CA PRO A 15 -0.80 -14.07 -12.30
C PRO A 15 -1.69 -13.54 -13.43
N GLY A 16 -1.76 -12.22 -13.50
CA GLY A 16 -2.48 -11.52 -14.55
C GLY A 16 -2.19 -10.02 -14.50
N PRO A 17 -2.90 -9.22 -15.32
CA PRO A 17 -2.78 -7.78 -15.24
C PRO A 17 -3.07 -7.31 -13.83
N ALA A 18 -2.17 -6.51 -13.26
CA ALA A 18 -2.21 -6.18 -11.85
C ALA A 18 -2.05 -4.69 -11.61
N GLY A 19 -2.55 -4.23 -10.47
CA GLY A 19 -2.45 -2.84 -10.05
C GLY A 19 -2.36 -2.72 -8.55
N ALA A 20 -1.75 -1.63 -8.11
CA ALA A 20 -1.64 -1.27 -6.70
C ALA A 20 -2.38 0.04 -6.45
N GLY A 21 -3.10 0.10 -5.34
CA GLY A 21 -3.81 1.30 -4.93
C GLY A 21 -3.55 1.63 -3.48
N ALA A 22 -3.53 2.92 -3.16
CA ALA A 22 -3.39 3.37 -1.78
C ALA A 22 -4.00 4.76 -1.60
N VAL A 23 -4.54 4.99 -0.42
CA VAL A 23 -5.02 6.31 0.00
C VAL A 23 -4.32 6.65 1.31
N LEU A 24 -3.65 7.80 1.31
CA LEU A 24 -2.94 8.29 2.48
C LEU A 24 -3.68 9.51 3.02
N ARG A 25 -4.05 9.45 4.31
CA ARG A 25 -4.77 10.54 4.98
C ARG A 25 -3.97 11.04 6.17
N ASP A 26 -4.05 12.34 6.40
CA ASP A 26 -3.58 12.90 7.66
C ASP A 26 -4.48 12.36 8.77
N ALA A 27 -3.89 11.70 9.76
CA ALA A 27 -4.67 11.07 10.82
C ALA A 27 -5.33 12.10 11.75
N SER A 28 -4.87 13.36 11.74
CA SER A 28 -5.42 14.38 12.62
C SER A 28 -6.77 14.92 12.16
N ASP A 29 -7.02 14.97 10.85
CA ASP A 29 -8.24 15.57 10.31
C ASP A 29 -8.91 14.75 9.18
N GLY A 30 -8.29 13.63 8.76
CA GLY A 30 -8.82 12.78 7.71
C GLY A 30 -8.60 13.30 6.28
N THR A 31 -7.88 14.40 6.13
CA THR A 31 -7.58 14.96 4.80
C THR A 31 -6.75 14.00 3.97
N VAL A 32 -7.15 13.75 2.73
CA VAL A 32 -6.37 12.95 1.79
C VAL A 32 -5.15 13.76 1.36
N VAL A 33 -3.97 13.22 1.62
CA VAL A 33 -2.71 13.88 1.24
C VAL A 33 -2.04 13.22 0.05
N ALA A 34 -2.43 12.01 -0.29
CA ALA A 34 -1.94 11.34 -1.49
C ALA A 34 -2.84 10.18 -1.88
N GLU A 35 -2.91 9.92 -3.18
CA GLU A 35 -3.55 8.72 -3.73
C GLU A 35 -2.60 8.07 -4.70
N ILE A 36 -2.55 6.74 -4.70
CA ILE A 36 -1.70 5.96 -5.58
C ILE A 36 -2.57 5.02 -6.39
N ALA A 37 -2.36 5.02 -7.70
CA ALA A 37 -2.95 4.06 -8.62
C ALA A 37 -1.89 3.72 -9.65
N GLU A 38 -1.19 2.59 -9.45
CA GLU A 38 -0.05 2.23 -10.28
C GLU A 38 -0.22 0.85 -10.90
N GLY A 39 -0.11 0.79 -12.23
CA GLY A 39 -0.14 -0.46 -12.95
C GLY A 39 1.17 -1.22 -12.78
N LEU A 40 1.08 -2.53 -12.59
CA LEU A 40 2.23 -3.37 -12.28
C LEU A 40 2.59 -4.36 -13.42
N GLY A 41 1.87 -4.29 -14.56
CA GLY A 41 2.00 -5.32 -15.58
C GLY A 41 1.42 -6.63 -15.08
N ARG A 42 2.08 -7.75 -15.36
CA ARG A 42 1.63 -9.06 -14.85
C ARG A 42 2.25 -9.33 -13.50
N ALA A 43 1.41 -9.66 -12.54
CA ALA A 43 1.84 -10.03 -11.20
C ALA A 43 0.79 -10.90 -10.54
N THR A 44 1.17 -11.58 -9.48
CA THR A 44 0.22 -12.29 -8.63
C THR A 44 -0.51 -11.30 -7.73
N ASN A 45 -1.64 -11.74 -7.19
CA ASN A 45 -2.39 -10.92 -6.26
C ASN A 45 -1.53 -10.52 -5.04
N ASN A 46 -0.78 -11.47 -4.48
CA ASN A 46 0.09 -11.19 -3.33
C ASN A 46 1.19 -10.19 -3.64
N VAL A 47 1.82 -10.30 -4.81
CA VAL A 47 2.83 -9.32 -5.24
C VAL A 47 2.20 -7.94 -5.35
N ALA A 48 1.00 -7.84 -5.93
CA ALA A 48 0.30 -6.57 -6.07
C ALA A 48 0.00 -5.94 -4.70
N GLU A 49 -0.47 -6.75 -3.75
CA GLU A 49 -0.79 -6.26 -2.40
C GLU A 49 0.45 -5.79 -1.65
N TRP A 50 1.54 -6.54 -1.69
CA TRP A 50 2.81 -6.14 -1.09
C TRP A 50 3.38 -4.89 -1.74
N THR A 51 3.28 -4.78 -3.06
CA THR A 51 3.77 -3.61 -3.79
C THR A 51 2.99 -2.35 -3.40
N ALA A 52 1.67 -2.47 -3.19
CA ALA A 52 0.87 -1.35 -2.72
C ALA A 52 1.37 -0.83 -1.36
N VAL A 53 1.73 -1.72 -0.45
CA VAL A 53 2.29 -1.33 0.85
C VAL A 53 3.62 -0.61 0.66
N GLN A 54 4.50 -1.14 -0.18
CA GLN A 54 5.80 -0.52 -0.44
C GLN A 54 5.64 0.90 -0.99
N LEU A 55 4.81 1.06 -2.03
CA LEU A 55 4.58 2.36 -2.65
C LEU A 55 3.99 3.36 -1.66
N ALA A 56 3.05 2.92 -0.84
CA ALA A 56 2.42 3.78 0.16
C ALA A 56 3.42 4.25 1.21
N LEU A 57 4.29 3.37 1.67
CA LEU A 57 5.31 3.74 2.67
C LEU A 57 6.37 4.67 2.08
N GLU A 58 6.77 4.45 0.83
CA GLU A 58 7.69 5.37 0.15
C GLU A 58 7.10 6.77 0.08
N GLU A 59 5.83 6.88 -0.30
CA GLU A 59 5.16 8.17 -0.37
C GLU A 59 4.99 8.80 1.03
N ALA A 60 4.64 8.00 2.02
CA ALA A 60 4.49 8.48 3.39
C ALA A 60 5.78 9.11 3.91
N LEU A 61 6.91 8.44 3.68
CA LEU A 61 8.21 8.97 4.09
C LEU A 61 8.59 10.23 3.31
N ARG A 62 8.28 10.26 2.02
CA ARG A 62 8.48 11.46 1.19
C ARG A 62 7.71 12.66 1.74
N LEU A 63 6.50 12.43 2.24
CA LEU A 63 5.65 13.46 2.82
C LEU A 63 6.07 13.87 4.24
N GLY A 64 7.03 13.18 4.83
CA GLY A 64 7.53 13.52 6.15
C GLY A 64 6.81 12.81 7.30
N ALA A 65 6.12 11.70 7.01
CA ALA A 65 5.46 10.94 8.06
C ALA A 65 6.47 10.36 9.05
N THR A 66 6.14 10.43 10.33
CA THR A 66 6.92 9.81 11.40
C THR A 66 6.22 8.58 11.97
N ARG A 67 4.89 8.51 11.82
CA ARG A 67 4.08 7.38 12.24
C ARG A 67 3.05 7.05 11.17
N VAL A 68 2.78 5.76 10.98
CA VAL A 68 1.74 5.32 10.06
C VAL A 68 0.86 4.26 10.70
N ASP A 69 -0.42 4.29 10.33
CA ASP A 69 -1.37 3.23 10.64
C ASP A 69 -1.77 2.62 9.30
N LEU A 70 -1.31 1.40 9.04
CA LEU A 70 -1.64 0.67 7.82
C LEU A 70 -2.92 -0.13 7.99
N ARG A 71 -3.79 -0.05 7.00
CA ARG A 71 -5.04 -0.81 6.94
C ARG A 71 -5.12 -1.50 5.59
N MET A 72 -5.46 -2.77 5.60
CA MET A 72 -5.55 -3.57 4.37
C MET A 72 -6.58 -4.67 4.57
N ASP A 73 -7.16 -5.16 3.47
CA ASP A 73 -8.11 -6.26 3.55
C ASP A 73 -7.47 -7.63 3.32
N SER A 74 -6.16 -7.67 3.08
CA SER A 74 -5.42 -8.93 3.03
C SER A 74 -4.95 -9.32 4.43
N GLU A 75 -5.61 -10.31 5.00
CA GLU A 75 -5.19 -10.85 6.30
C GLU A 75 -3.80 -11.48 6.21
N LEU A 76 -3.51 -12.15 5.08
CA LEU A 76 -2.20 -12.80 4.88
C LEU A 76 -1.07 -11.78 4.94
N VAL A 77 -1.17 -10.70 4.18
CA VAL A 77 -0.12 -9.68 4.15
C VAL A 77 0.03 -9.01 5.50
N ALA A 78 -1.09 -8.68 6.16
CA ALA A 78 -1.05 -8.07 7.50
C ALA A 78 -0.32 -8.98 8.49
N ARG A 79 -0.61 -10.27 8.46
CA ARG A 79 0.05 -11.23 9.36
C ARG A 79 1.51 -11.49 9.00
N GLN A 80 1.86 -11.36 7.73
CA GLN A 80 3.25 -11.45 7.31
C GLN A 80 4.06 -10.24 7.76
N ILE A 81 3.48 -9.04 7.69
CA ILE A 81 4.16 -7.82 8.17
C ILE A 81 4.40 -7.89 9.68
N THR A 82 3.40 -8.36 10.44
CA THR A 82 3.52 -8.43 11.90
C THR A 82 4.31 -9.65 12.38
N GLY A 83 4.79 -10.49 11.47
CA GLY A 83 5.65 -11.64 11.81
C GLY A 83 4.90 -12.89 12.25
N ILE A 84 3.55 -12.89 12.23
CA ILE A 84 2.77 -14.08 12.58
C ILE A 84 2.94 -15.15 11.51
N TYR A 85 2.97 -14.78 10.24
CA TYR A 85 3.23 -15.68 9.12
C TYR A 85 4.55 -15.32 8.46
N ARG A 86 5.27 -16.34 8.01
CA ARG A 86 6.56 -16.18 7.33
C ARG A 86 6.34 -15.88 5.85
N VAL A 87 7.18 -15.01 5.29
CA VAL A 87 7.26 -14.78 3.85
C VAL A 87 8.22 -15.81 3.26
N LYS A 88 7.69 -16.71 2.43
CA LYS A 88 8.48 -17.83 1.87
C LYS A 88 8.72 -17.70 0.37
N HIS A 89 7.77 -17.08 -0.35
CA HIS A 89 7.84 -17.01 -1.81
C HIS A 89 8.98 -16.10 -2.27
N PRO A 90 9.85 -16.57 -3.18
CA PRO A 90 11.01 -15.77 -3.63
C PRO A 90 10.65 -14.41 -4.19
N ASP A 91 9.51 -14.31 -4.90
CA ASP A 91 9.07 -13.05 -5.51
C ASP A 91 8.67 -12.01 -4.46
N LEU A 92 8.27 -12.44 -3.27
CA LEU A 92 7.86 -11.55 -2.19
C LEU A 92 9.02 -11.11 -1.31
N LYS A 93 10.10 -11.88 -1.25
CA LYS A 93 11.20 -11.58 -0.33
C LYS A 93 11.85 -10.22 -0.54
N PRO A 94 12.13 -9.78 -1.78
CA PRO A 94 12.69 -8.44 -1.99
C PRO A 94 11.72 -7.33 -1.56
N ILE A 95 10.43 -7.49 -1.84
CA ILE A 95 9.42 -6.50 -1.49
C ILE A 95 9.24 -6.46 0.03
N HIS A 96 9.18 -7.61 0.67
CA HIS A 96 9.13 -7.72 2.13
C HIS A 96 10.32 -7.01 2.77
N ALA A 97 11.54 -7.28 2.28
CA ALA A 97 12.73 -6.62 2.80
C ALA A 97 12.66 -5.11 2.66
N ALA A 98 12.19 -4.61 1.50
CA ALA A 98 12.01 -3.18 1.27
C ALA A 98 10.99 -2.57 2.25
N VAL A 99 9.85 -3.23 2.43
CA VAL A 99 8.81 -2.78 3.35
C VAL A 99 9.33 -2.70 4.79
N MET A 100 10.05 -3.73 5.22
CA MET A 100 10.58 -3.74 6.59
C MET A 100 11.63 -2.64 6.80
N ARG A 101 12.44 -2.34 5.78
CA ARG A 101 13.39 -1.21 5.86
C ARG A 101 12.65 0.13 5.97
N LEU A 102 11.59 0.30 5.18
CA LEU A 102 10.79 1.53 5.23
C LEU A 102 10.11 1.70 6.59
N LEU A 103 9.52 0.64 7.12
CA LEU A 103 8.91 0.67 8.45
C LEU A 103 9.94 1.00 9.53
N GLY A 104 11.17 0.51 9.38
CA GLY A 104 12.25 0.79 10.33
C GLY A 104 12.69 2.26 10.37
N ARG A 105 12.32 3.05 9.37
CA ARG A 105 12.61 4.48 9.33
C ARG A 105 11.56 5.32 10.07
N LEU A 106 10.45 4.71 10.47
CA LEU A 106 9.38 5.39 11.19
C LEU A 106 9.62 5.30 12.69
N GLU A 107 9.09 6.28 13.44
CA GLU A 107 9.09 6.22 14.91
C GLU A 107 8.15 5.14 15.42
N GLY A 108 7.09 4.85 14.68
CA GLY A 108 6.16 3.79 15.03
C GLY A 108 5.16 3.52 13.93
N TYR A 109 4.56 2.34 13.97
CA TYR A 109 3.51 1.98 13.02
C TYR A 109 2.58 0.94 13.63
N THR A 110 1.37 0.88 13.08
CA THR A 110 0.42 -0.20 13.35
C THR A 110 0.03 -0.83 12.03
N VAL A 111 -0.37 -2.09 12.08
CA VAL A 111 -0.90 -2.81 10.92
C VAL A 111 -2.22 -3.45 11.34
N GLY A 112 -3.29 -3.15 10.60
CA GLY A 112 -4.60 -3.69 10.88
C GLY A 112 -5.24 -4.29 9.65
N HIS A 113 -5.95 -5.40 9.86
CA HIS A 113 -6.80 -6.01 8.85
C HIS A 113 -8.19 -5.38 8.96
N VAL A 114 -8.74 -4.95 7.84
CA VAL A 114 -10.10 -4.38 7.79
C VAL A 114 -10.96 -5.16 6.81
N PRO A 115 -12.28 -5.18 7.01
CA PRO A 115 -13.17 -5.78 6.02
C PRO A 115 -13.06 -5.05 4.68
N ARG A 116 -13.35 -5.76 3.61
CA ARG A 116 -13.25 -5.22 2.25
C ARG A 116 -14.11 -3.96 2.06
N GLU A 117 -15.27 -3.91 2.70
CA GLU A 117 -16.20 -2.77 2.63
C GLU A 117 -15.58 -1.48 3.18
N LEU A 118 -14.58 -1.59 4.03
CA LEU A 118 -13.87 -0.45 4.62
C LEU A 118 -12.59 -0.13 3.85
N ASN A 119 -12.34 -0.80 2.73
CA ASN A 119 -11.14 -0.61 1.91
C ASN A 119 -11.48 -0.25 0.45
N ARG A 120 -12.65 0.31 0.21
CA ARG A 120 -13.18 0.54 -1.14
C ARG A 120 -12.38 1.53 -1.98
N GLU A 121 -11.85 2.57 -1.36
CA GLU A 121 -11.09 3.58 -2.11
C GLU A 121 -9.79 3.00 -2.65
N ALA A 122 -9.05 2.26 -1.83
CA ALA A 122 -7.83 1.61 -2.27
C ALA A 122 -8.13 0.54 -3.33
N ASP A 123 -9.21 -0.22 -3.15
CA ASP A 123 -9.66 -1.20 -4.13
C ASP A 123 -9.97 -0.54 -5.47
N ARG A 124 -10.73 0.57 -5.46
CA ARG A 124 -11.03 1.32 -6.67
C ARG A 124 -9.76 1.77 -7.38
N LEU A 125 -8.78 2.29 -6.63
CA LEU A 125 -7.54 2.77 -7.21
C LEU A 125 -6.71 1.64 -7.83
N SER A 126 -6.68 0.46 -7.21
CA SER A 126 -5.98 -0.68 -7.79
C SER A 126 -6.60 -1.11 -9.11
N ASN A 127 -7.93 -1.07 -9.22
CA ASN A 127 -8.64 -1.41 -10.45
C ASN A 127 -8.49 -0.33 -11.52
N VAL A 128 -8.52 0.94 -11.13
CA VAL A 128 -8.23 2.05 -12.06
C VAL A 128 -6.84 1.89 -12.66
N ALA A 129 -5.87 1.47 -11.86
CA ALA A 129 -4.51 1.25 -12.33
C ALA A 129 -4.43 0.14 -13.39
N ILE A 130 -5.22 -0.92 -13.25
CA ILE A 130 -5.25 -1.99 -14.24
C ILE A 130 -5.91 -1.52 -15.54
N ASP A 131 -7.02 -0.79 -15.43
CA ASP A 131 -7.86 -0.42 -16.58
C ASP A 131 -7.39 0.84 -17.29
N GLY A 132 -6.68 1.70 -16.58
CA GLY A 132 -6.36 3.04 -17.06
C GLY A 132 -4.90 3.29 -17.28
N ASN A 133 -4.37 4.33 -16.66
CA ASN A 133 -2.99 4.76 -16.81
C ASN A 133 -2.12 4.04 -15.77
N PRO A 134 -1.23 3.14 -16.21
CA PRO A 134 -0.43 2.32 -15.29
C PRO A 134 0.59 3.11 -14.46
N ASP A 135 0.95 4.33 -14.87
CA ASP A 135 1.95 5.12 -14.17
C ASP A 135 1.33 6.19 -13.27
N ARG A 136 0.03 6.11 -13.05
CA ARG A 136 -0.66 7.13 -12.31
C ARG A 136 -0.32 7.10 -10.83
N HIS A 137 0.38 8.13 -10.38
CA HIS A 137 0.75 8.34 -9.00
C HIS A 137 0.81 9.84 -8.76
N ARG A 138 0.03 10.34 -7.81
CA ARG A 138 0.07 11.77 -7.49
C ARG A 138 -0.26 12.05 -6.04
N SER A 139 0.42 13.03 -5.48
CA SER A 139 0.12 13.58 -4.17
C SER A 139 -0.84 14.75 -4.30
N THR A 140 -1.82 14.84 -3.41
CA THR A 140 -2.72 15.99 -3.31
C THR A 140 -2.24 16.99 -2.26
N ASP A 141 -1.17 16.66 -1.52
CA ASP A 141 -0.59 17.51 -0.49
C ASP A 141 0.15 18.68 -1.16
N PRO A 142 -0.15 19.93 -0.80
CA PRO A 142 0.50 21.10 -1.41
C PRO A 142 1.94 21.31 -0.96
N ARG A 143 2.41 20.59 0.03
CA ARG A 143 3.78 20.72 0.51
C ARG A 143 4.78 20.27 -0.56
N PRO A 144 5.93 20.92 -0.66
CA PRO A 144 6.98 20.48 -1.61
C PRO A 144 7.40 19.05 -1.33
N ALA A 145 7.70 18.36 -2.40
CA ALA A 145 8.19 16.99 -2.30
C ALA A 145 9.60 16.96 -1.67
#